data_fae6c3514cf535faccdf26ba99b69b90
#
_entry.id   fae6c3514cf535faccdf26ba99b69b90
#
_cell.length_a   1.000
_cell.length_b   1.000
_cell.length_c   1.000
_cell.angle_alpha   90.00
_cell.angle_beta   90.00
_cell.angle_gamma   90.00
#
_symmetry.space_group_name_H-M   'P 1'
#
loop_
_entity.id
_entity.type
_entity.pdbx_description
1 polymer ?
#
loop_
_entity_poly.entity_id
_entity_poly.type
_entity_poly.pdbx_seq_one_letter_code
_entity_poly.pdbx_strand_id
1 'polypeptide(L)'
;MLAKLIWDTLSPIDVSDFTEKKQNLTYLSWAHAWGVMCKHFPDTTYYFLSEEFADGTVEYTCHITVNHGGQRHTQMMWLPVMDHRNKAIQNPDAFQRNTCKMRCLTKCLSMMGLGWYIYAGEDLPIVEIEKINEQEQKLLHDLIVKTETDLHKFFAAFKIKALADLPKDRFEKALAALEKKLEAKQ
;
A
#
# COMPACT_ATOMS: atom_id res chain seq x y z
N MET A 1 19.69 24.90 3.28
CA MET A 1 19.92 23.73 2.40
C MET A 1 18.60 23.39 1.71
N LEU A 2 18.58 23.33 0.38
CA LEU A 2 17.35 23.20 -0.43
C LEU A 2 16.54 21.94 -0.09
N ALA A 3 17.20 20.79 0.13
CA ALA A 3 16.50 19.55 0.49
C ALA A 3 15.63 19.69 1.75
N LYS A 4 16.14 20.39 2.78
CA LYS A 4 15.35 20.65 4.00
C LYS A 4 14.15 21.57 3.71
N LEU A 5 14.32 22.61 2.92
CA LEU A 5 13.23 23.49 2.51
C LEU A 5 12.14 22.72 1.77
N ILE A 6 12.52 21.83 0.84
CA ILE A 6 11.57 20.99 0.08
C ILE A 6 10.76 20.12 1.06
N TRP A 7 11.44 19.41 1.95
CA TRP A 7 10.79 18.54 2.94
C TRP A 7 9.84 19.34 3.85
N ASP A 8 10.32 20.43 4.45
CA ASP A 8 9.52 21.26 5.37
C ASP A 8 8.30 21.89 4.68
N THR A 9 8.39 22.14 3.36
CA THR A 9 7.28 22.67 2.56
C THR A 9 6.26 21.58 2.20
N LEU A 10 6.70 20.39 1.80
CA LEU A 10 5.83 19.37 1.24
C LEU A 10 5.27 18.39 2.28
N SER A 11 6.02 18.09 3.34
CA SER A 11 5.63 17.07 4.33
C SER A 11 4.38 17.42 5.15
N PRO A 12 4.04 18.68 5.43
CA PRO A 12 2.80 19.00 6.15
C PRO A 12 1.57 19.08 5.25
N ILE A 13 1.70 18.93 3.91
CA ILE A 13 0.57 19.04 3.00
C ILE A 13 -0.29 17.78 3.13
N ASP A 14 -1.56 17.97 3.48
CA ASP A 14 -2.55 16.89 3.47
C ASP A 14 -3.01 16.63 2.04
N VAL A 15 -2.81 15.39 1.57
CA VAL A 15 -3.21 14.93 0.23
C VAL A 15 -4.29 13.85 0.30
N SER A 16 -4.93 13.65 1.45
CA SER A 16 -5.91 12.58 1.69
C SER A 16 -7.08 12.61 0.72
N ASP A 17 -7.57 13.80 0.36
CA ASP A 17 -8.69 14.00 -0.58
C ASP A 17 -8.36 13.57 -2.02
N PHE A 18 -7.09 13.37 -2.32
CA PHE A 18 -6.60 13.02 -3.66
C PHE A 18 -6.03 11.61 -3.74
N THR A 19 -6.43 10.79 -2.78
CA THR A 19 -6.03 9.38 -2.72
C THR A 19 -7.16 8.46 -3.13
N GLU A 20 -6.80 7.37 -3.80
CA GLU A 20 -7.70 6.27 -4.13
C GLU A 20 -7.28 5.02 -3.37
N LYS A 21 -8.25 4.31 -2.80
CA LYS A 21 -8.01 2.98 -2.23
C LYS A 21 -8.26 1.91 -3.29
N LYS A 22 -7.23 1.14 -3.62
CA LYS A 22 -7.33 -0.05 -4.45
C LYS A 22 -6.90 -1.25 -3.61
N GLN A 23 -7.85 -2.15 -3.31
CA GLN A 23 -7.66 -3.23 -2.33
C GLN A 23 -7.28 -2.66 -0.95
N ASN A 24 -6.12 -3.03 -0.40
CA ASN A 24 -5.63 -2.55 0.89
C ASN A 24 -4.58 -1.43 0.76
N LEU A 25 -4.31 -0.96 -0.47
CA LEU A 25 -3.29 0.05 -0.74
C LEU A 25 -3.94 1.41 -1.04
N THR A 26 -3.31 2.45 -0.53
CA THR A 26 -3.69 3.84 -0.81
C THR A 26 -2.78 4.40 -1.89
N TYR A 27 -3.36 4.92 -2.96
CA TYR A 27 -2.63 5.51 -4.09
C TYR A 27 -2.88 7.01 -4.15
N LEU A 28 -1.82 7.79 -4.15
CA LEU A 28 -1.90 9.22 -4.44
C LEU A 28 -1.96 9.43 -5.96
N SER A 29 -2.91 10.26 -6.42
CA SER A 29 -2.98 10.67 -7.83
C SER A 29 -1.68 11.34 -8.26
N TRP A 30 -0.99 10.79 -9.26
CA TRP A 30 0.25 11.35 -9.77
C TRP A 30 0.08 12.77 -10.33
N ALA A 31 -1.05 13.04 -10.97
CA ALA A 31 -1.34 14.36 -11.53
C ALA A 31 -1.50 15.42 -10.44
N HIS A 32 -2.18 15.05 -9.34
CA HIS A 32 -2.33 15.91 -8.19
C HIS A 32 -0.98 16.15 -7.50
N ALA A 33 -0.24 15.07 -7.24
CA ALA A 33 1.09 15.16 -6.62
C ALA A 33 2.04 16.05 -7.42
N TRP A 34 2.03 15.93 -8.75
CA TRP A 34 2.81 16.78 -9.64
C TRP A 34 2.33 18.24 -9.62
N GLY A 35 1.01 18.46 -9.60
CA GLY A 35 0.42 19.80 -9.50
C GLY A 35 0.83 20.52 -8.20
N VAL A 36 0.83 19.82 -7.06
CA VAL A 36 1.32 20.35 -5.78
C VAL A 36 2.80 20.69 -5.88
N MET A 37 3.61 19.80 -6.45
CA MET A 37 5.04 20.04 -6.63
C MET A 37 5.30 21.31 -7.45
N CYS A 38 4.63 21.45 -8.62
CA CYS A 38 4.77 22.64 -9.47
C CYS A 38 4.27 23.92 -8.82
N LYS A 39 3.25 23.84 -7.95
CA LYS A 39 2.74 24.99 -7.20
C LYS A 39 3.79 25.59 -6.26
N HIS A 40 4.57 24.74 -5.58
CA HIS A 40 5.57 25.17 -4.60
C HIS A 40 6.96 25.35 -5.20
N PHE A 41 7.30 24.55 -6.20
CA PHE A 41 8.60 24.53 -6.87
C PHE A 41 8.40 24.46 -8.39
N PRO A 42 8.04 25.60 -9.05
CA PRO A 42 7.69 25.63 -10.47
C PRO A 42 8.84 25.20 -11.41
N ASP A 43 10.09 25.42 -11.00
CA ASP A 43 11.26 25.03 -11.79
C ASP A 43 11.70 23.58 -11.50
N THR A 44 10.70 22.68 -11.37
CA THR A 44 10.94 21.25 -11.16
C THR A 44 10.79 20.51 -12.46
N THR A 45 11.72 19.58 -12.70
CA THR A 45 11.70 18.68 -13.87
C THR A 45 11.84 17.24 -13.42
N TYR A 46 11.37 16.30 -14.25
CA TYR A 46 11.63 14.87 -14.04
C TYR A 46 11.92 14.16 -15.34
N TYR A 47 12.61 13.03 -15.23
CA TYR A 47 12.80 12.07 -16.32
C TYR A 47 12.90 10.65 -15.76
N PHE A 48 12.75 9.67 -16.65
CA PHE A 48 12.91 8.26 -16.33
C PHE A 48 14.08 7.66 -17.08
N LEU A 49 14.81 6.78 -16.40
CA LEU A 49 15.70 5.79 -17.01
C LEU A 49 15.04 4.42 -16.89
N SER A 50 15.38 3.51 -17.79
CA SER A 50 14.92 2.11 -17.71
C SER A 50 16.11 1.17 -17.81
N GLU A 51 16.05 0.08 -17.06
CA GLU A 51 16.97 -1.05 -17.16
C GLU A 51 16.15 -2.31 -17.48
N GLU A 52 16.57 -3.04 -18.49
CA GLU A 52 15.98 -4.32 -18.89
C GLU A 52 16.94 -5.44 -18.49
N PHE A 53 16.45 -6.40 -17.71
CA PHE A 53 17.22 -7.52 -17.20
C PHE A 53 17.13 -8.73 -18.13
N ALA A 54 18.12 -9.63 -18.04
CA ALA A 54 18.20 -10.81 -18.89
C ALA A 54 16.99 -11.77 -18.77
N ASP A 55 16.25 -11.72 -17.67
CA ASP A 55 15.02 -12.49 -17.46
C ASP A 55 13.75 -11.82 -18.06
N GLY A 56 13.92 -10.70 -18.77
CA GLY A 56 12.84 -9.93 -19.38
C GLY A 56 12.08 -9.01 -18.39
N THR A 57 12.53 -8.89 -17.15
CA THR A 57 11.97 -7.88 -16.22
C THR A 57 12.54 -6.50 -16.52
N VAL A 58 11.81 -5.45 -16.10
CA VAL A 58 12.17 -4.06 -16.36
C VAL A 58 12.05 -3.25 -15.08
N GLU A 59 13.05 -2.41 -14.82
CA GLU A 59 13.05 -1.41 -13.76
C GLU A 59 13.03 0.00 -14.34
N TYR A 60 12.32 0.91 -13.67
CA TYR A 60 12.38 2.34 -13.95
C TYR A 60 12.97 3.10 -12.79
N THR A 61 13.92 3.98 -13.08
CA THR A 61 14.42 4.99 -12.14
C THR A 61 13.83 6.35 -12.52
N CYS A 62 13.10 6.96 -11.59
CA CYS A 62 12.61 8.34 -11.70
C CYS A 62 13.63 9.28 -11.07
N HIS A 63 13.99 10.34 -11.78
CA HIS A 63 14.80 11.44 -11.28
C HIS A 63 13.95 12.70 -11.27
N ILE A 64 13.83 13.35 -10.10
CA ILE A 64 13.18 14.64 -9.96
C ILE A 64 14.23 15.65 -9.56
N THR A 65 14.34 16.73 -10.31
CA THR A 65 15.27 17.83 -10.04
C THR A 65 14.49 19.11 -9.75
N VAL A 66 14.73 19.68 -8.58
CA VAL A 66 14.21 20.99 -8.16
C VAL A 66 15.31 22.02 -8.28
N ASN A 67 15.02 23.13 -8.97
CA ASN A 67 15.85 24.31 -8.99
C ASN A 67 15.11 25.42 -8.23
N HIS A 68 15.74 26.00 -7.20
CA HIS A 68 15.11 27.04 -6.39
C HIS A 68 16.18 27.89 -5.69
N GLY A 69 16.04 29.23 -5.80
CA GLY A 69 16.96 30.17 -5.14
C GLY A 69 18.43 29.97 -5.55
N GLY A 70 18.69 29.64 -6.81
CA GLY A 70 20.04 29.35 -7.31
C GLY A 70 20.65 28.02 -6.85
N GLN A 71 19.91 27.22 -6.08
CA GLN A 71 20.30 25.88 -5.65
C GLN A 71 19.60 24.81 -6.48
N ARG A 72 20.23 23.63 -6.54
CA ARG A 72 19.70 22.46 -7.22
C ARG A 72 19.70 21.27 -6.27
N HIS A 73 18.57 20.54 -6.24
CA HIS A 73 18.43 19.26 -5.54
C HIS A 73 17.82 18.21 -6.45
N THR A 74 18.42 17.03 -6.49
CA THR A 74 17.91 15.90 -7.26
C THR A 74 17.61 14.74 -6.33
N GLN A 75 16.38 14.21 -6.39
CA GLN A 75 15.95 13.00 -5.72
C GLN A 75 15.71 11.93 -6.77
N MET A 76 16.04 10.70 -6.45
CA MET A 76 15.76 9.56 -7.32
C MET A 76 15.05 8.44 -6.55
N MET A 77 14.26 7.66 -7.27
CA MET A 77 13.57 6.48 -6.80
C MET A 77 13.49 5.48 -7.94
N TRP A 78 13.62 4.21 -7.63
CA TRP A 78 13.51 3.12 -8.61
C TRP A 78 12.37 2.18 -8.26
N LEU A 79 11.78 1.54 -9.27
CA LEU A 79 10.67 0.61 -9.08
C LEU A 79 10.67 -0.40 -10.24
N PRO A 80 10.66 -1.71 -9.96
CA PRO A 80 10.45 -2.70 -11.00
C PRO A 80 9.01 -2.66 -11.51
N VAL A 81 8.81 -3.02 -12.78
CA VAL A 81 7.45 -3.25 -13.28
C VAL A 81 6.89 -4.49 -12.61
N MET A 82 5.83 -4.32 -11.83
CA MET A 82 5.28 -5.35 -10.97
C MET A 82 3.75 -5.42 -11.00
N ASP A 83 3.21 -6.57 -10.68
CA ASP A 83 1.79 -6.80 -10.50
C ASP A 83 1.27 -6.26 -9.14
N HIS A 84 -0.02 -6.52 -8.85
CA HIS A 84 -0.69 -6.13 -7.61
C HIS A 84 -0.18 -6.87 -6.35
N ARG A 85 0.61 -7.94 -6.54
CA ARG A 85 1.26 -8.71 -5.45
C ARG A 85 2.73 -8.34 -5.26
N ASN A 86 3.17 -7.25 -5.90
CA ASN A 86 4.57 -6.81 -5.92
C ASN A 86 5.54 -7.82 -6.56
N LYS A 87 5.03 -8.73 -7.43
CA LYS A 87 5.86 -9.65 -8.19
C LYS A 87 6.27 -9.00 -9.51
N ALA A 88 7.56 -9.03 -9.85
CA ALA A 88 8.07 -8.50 -11.11
C ALA A 88 7.42 -9.20 -12.32
N ILE A 89 7.08 -8.41 -13.34
CA ILE A 89 6.45 -8.86 -14.59
C ILE A 89 7.52 -8.98 -15.65
N GLN A 90 7.62 -10.15 -16.28
CA GLN A 90 8.47 -10.37 -17.45
C GLN A 90 7.81 -9.80 -18.71
N ASN A 91 8.60 -9.18 -19.58
CA ASN A 91 8.16 -8.57 -20.83
C ASN A 91 6.92 -7.67 -20.68
N PRO A 92 6.95 -6.69 -19.76
CA PRO A 92 5.81 -5.84 -19.48
C PRO A 92 5.38 -5.05 -20.71
N ASP A 93 4.06 -4.94 -20.94
CA ASP A 93 3.48 -4.12 -21.99
C ASP A 93 3.59 -2.61 -21.72
N ALA A 94 3.18 -1.80 -22.68
CA ALA A 94 3.25 -0.34 -22.57
C ALA A 94 2.37 0.23 -21.43
N PHE A 95 1.22 -0.39 -21.14
CA PHE A 95 0.34 0.02 -20.06
C PHE A 95 0.97 -0.25 -18.69
N GLN A 96 1.55 -1.45 -18.49
CA GLN A 96 2.26 -1.83 -17.27
C GLN A 96 3.49 -0.95 -17.04
N ARG A 97 4.23 -0.65 -18.11
CA ARG A 97 5.39 0.28 -18.09
C ARG A 97 4.96 1.69 -17.68
N ASN A 98 3.85 2.21 -18.24
CA ASN A 98 3.32 3.53 -17.87
C ASN A 98 2.85 3.57 -16.41
N THR A 99 2.13 2.55 -15.96
CA THR A 99 1.68 2.42 -14.57
C THR A 99 2.86 2.45 -13.61
N CYS A 100 3.93 1.70 -13.91
CA CYS A 100 5.15 1.69 -13.11
C CYS A 100 5.80 3.08 -13.03
N LYS A 101 5.93 3.78 -14.18
CA LYS A 101 6.50 5.14 -14.22
C LYS A 101 5.73 6.11 -13.32
N MET A 102 4.39 6.11 -13.36
CA MET A 102 3.57 7.02 -12.55
C MET A 102 3.65 6.68 -11.07
N ARG A 103 3.70 5.39 -10.69
CA ARG A 103 3.95 4.95 -9.31
C ARG A 103 5.35 5.37 -8.84
N CYS A 104 6.36 5.21 -9.68
CA CYS A 104 7.73 5.61 -9.37
C CYS A 104 7.82 7.13 -9.15
N LEU A 105 7.15 7.94 -9.97
CA LEU A 105 7.07 9.39 -9.82
C LEU A 105 6.47 9.79 -8.46
N THR A 106 5.32 9.22 -8.09
CA THR A 106 4.68 9.53 -6.80
C THR A 106 5.51 9.09 -5.60
N LYS A 107 6.15 7.93 -5.66
CA LYS A 107 7.09 7.49 -4.61
C LYS A 107 8.32 8.41 -4.51
N CYS A 108 8.85 8.87 -5.63
CA CYS A 108 9.96 9.83 -5.64
C CYS A 108 9.56 11.17 -4.99
N LEU A 109 8.34 11.66 -5.26
CA LEU A 109 7.78 12.85 -4.60
C LEU A 109 7.58 12.64 -3.09
N SER A 110 7.20 11.43 -2.67
CA SER A 110 7.04 11.12 -1.25
C SER A 110 8.38 11.13 -0.49
N MET A 111 9.47 10.76 -1.14
CA MET A 111 10.82 10.89 -0.58
C MET A 111 11.24 12.36 -0.39
N MET A 112 10.56 13.28 -1.06
CA MET A 112 10.72 14.73 -0.90
C MET A 112 9.74 15.31 0.14
N GLY A 113 8.91 14.48 0.77
CA GLY A 113 7.96 14.82 1.82
C GLY A 113 6.49 14.78 1.42
N LEU A 114 6.13 14.86 0.12
CA LEU A 114 4.74 14.95 -0.29
C LEU A 114 3.99 13.63 -0.11
N GLY A 115 3.02 13.62 0.82
CA GLY A 115 2.23 12.41 1.10
C GLY A 115 3.06 11.23 1.62
N TRP A 116 4.22 11.49 2.23
CA TRP A 116 5.16 10.48 2.72
C TRP A 116 4.48 9.45 3.65
N TYR A 117 3.51 9.88 4.44
CA TYR A 117 2.77 9.05 5.39
C TYR A 117 1.91 7.96 4.70
N ILE A 118 1.52 8.16 3.43
CA ILE A 118 0.75 7.16 2.66
C ILE A 118 1.60 5.92 2.40
N TYR A 119 2.90 6.11 2.20
CA TYR A 119 3.84 5.05 1.87
C TYR A 119 4.54 4.44 3.09
N ALA A 120 4.29 5.00 4.28
CA ALA A 120 4.77 4.42 5.52
C ALA A 120 4.02 3.12 5.81
N GLY A 121 4.57 1.99 5.40
CA GLY A 121 3.99 0.65 5.53
C GLY A 121 3.65 -0.07 4.22
N GLU A 122 3.73 0.59 3.06
CA GLU A 122 3.53 -0.09 1.76
C GLU A 122 4.67 -1.05 1.39
N ASP A 123 5.86 -0.83 1.90
CA ASP A 123 7.03 -1.69 1.64
C ASP A 123 7.08 -2.93 2.55
N LEU A 124 6.11 -3.08 3.46
CA LEU A 124 5.92 -4.36 4.10
C LEU A 124 5.46 -5.35 3.02
N PRO A 125 6.13 -6.51 2.88
CA PRO A 125 5.64 -7.55 1.99
C PRO A 125 4.18 -7.80 2.35
N ILE A 126 3.32 -7.96 1.33
CA ILE A 126 1.99 -8.52 1.55
C ILE A 126 2.26 -9.91 2.10
N VAL A 127 2.30 -10.03 3.41
CA VAL A 127 2.23 -11.32 4.05
C VAL A 127 0.86 -11.82 3.60
N GLU A 128 0.83 -12.83 2.73
CA GLU A 128 -0.39 -13.59 2.50
C GLU A 128 -0.77 -14.12 3.88
N ILE A 129 -1.69 -13.43 4.53
CA ILE A 129 -2.21 -13.90 5.82
C ILE A 129 -2.95 -15.18 5.47
N GLU A 130 -2.33 -16.30 5.82
CA GLU A 130 -2.95 -17.61 5.67
C GLU A 130 -4.31 -17.56 6.37
N LYS A 131 -5.38 -17.85 5.62
CA LYS A 131 -6.73 -17.85 6.14
C LYS A 131 -7.10 -19.25 6.60
N ILE A 132 -8.09 -19.34 7.48
CA ILE A 132 -8.64 -20.61 7.93
C ILE A 132 -9.17 -21.42 6.76
N ASN A 133 -8.95 -22.74 6.80
CA ASN A 133 -9.46 -23.68 5.82
C ASN A 133 -10.96 -24.00 6.01
N GLU A 134 -11.56 -24.74 5.07
CA GLU A 134 -13.00 -25.07 5.11
C GLU A 134 -13.41 -25.86 6.35
N GLN A 135 -12.55 -26.73 6.87
CA GLN A 135 -12.83 -27.51 8.07
C GLN A 135 -12.88 -26.63 9.32
N GLU A 136 -11.96 -25.70 9.42
CA GLU A 136 -11.89 -24.70 10.50
C GLU A 136 -13.05 -23.71 10.43
N GLN A 137 -13.44 -23.28 9.22
CA GLN A 137 -14.64 -22.46 9.02
C GLN A 137 -15.89 -23.19 9.52
N LYS A 138 -16.04 -24.48 9.16
CA LYS A 138 -17.17 -25.28 9.61
C LYS A 138 -17.20 -25.45 11.12
N LEU A 139 -16.05 -25.70 11.75
CA LEU A 139 -15.96 -25.82 13.21
C LEU A 139 -16.40 -24.55 13.92
N LEU A 140 -15.89 -23.40 13.51
CA LEU A 140 -16.28 -22.10 14.08
C LEU A 140 -17.76 -21.80 13.82
N HIS A 141 -18.27 -22.09 12.62
CA HIS A 141 -19.68 -21.90 12.29
C HIS A 141 -20.59 -22.72 13.21
N ASP A 142 -20.29 -23.99 13.42
CA ASP A 142 -21.07 -24.89 14.29
C ASP A 142 -21.07 -24.37 15.76
N LEU A 143 -19.94 -23.86 16.23
CA LEU A 143 -19.84 -23.26 17.56
C LEU A 143 -20.60 -21.93 17.66
N ILE A 144 -20.55 -21.10 16.63
CA ILE A 144 -21.33 -19.84 16.57
C ILE A 144 -22.82 -20.12 16.69
N VAL A 145 -23.31 -21.14 15.96
CA VAL A 145 -24.71 -21.57 16.03
C VAL A 145 -25.06 -22.12 17.41
N LYS A 146 -24.26 -23.03 17.96
CA LYS A 146 -24.50 -23.64 19.30
C LYS A 146 -24.49 -22.61 20.41
N THR A 147 -23.63 -21.61 20.32
CA THR A 147 -23.50 -20.56 21.33
C THR A 147 -24.45 -19.38 21.10
N GLU A 148 -25.24 -19.39 20.02
CA GLU A 148 -26.10 -18.29 19.57
C GLU A 148 -25.31 -16.96 19.53
N THR A 149 -24.10 -17.02 19.00
CA THR A 149 -23.23 -15.86 18.93
C THR A 149 -23.68 -14.95 17.80
N ASP A 150 -23.86 -13.66 18.09
CA ASP A 150 -24.15 -12.63 17.09
C ASP A 150 -22.99 -12.51 16.11
N LEU A 151 -23.26 -12.85 14.84
CA LEU A 151 -22.26 -12.84 13.75
C LEU A 151 -21.69 -11.44 13.52
N HIS A 152 -22.50 -10.38 13.63
CA HIS A 152 -22.02 -9.02 13.42
C HIS A 152 -21.01 -8.61 14.50
N LYS A 153 -21.30 -8.96 15.76
CA LYS A 153 -20.38 -8.70 16.87
C LYS A 153 -19.12 -9.54 16.76
N PHE A 154 -19.25 -10.80 16.34
CA PHE A 154 -18.10 -11.68 16.09
C PHE A 154 -17.20 -11.12 14.99
N PHE A 155 -17.77 -10.77 13.83
CA PHE A 155 -17.01 -10.19 12.72
C PHE A 155 -16.37 -8.86 13.09
N ALA A 156 -17.06 -8.00 13.82
CA ALA A 156 -16.49 -6.74 14.32
C ALA A 156 -15.31 -6.97 15.27
N ALA A 157 -15.43 -7.96 16.20
CA ALA A 157 -14.35 -8.26 17.16
C ALA A 157 -13.08 -8.77 16.49
N PHE A 158 -13.21 -9.54 15.40
CA PHE A 158 -12.09 -10.07 14.64
C PHE A 158 -11.70 -9.20 13.43
N LYS A 159 -12.42 -8.10 13.18
CA LYS A 159 -12.24 -7.17 12.04
C LYS A 159 -12.27 -7.89 10.69
N ILE A 160 -13.22 -8.79 10.50
CA ILE A 160 -13.43 -9.57 9.28
C ILE A 160 -14.82 -9.26 8.70
N LYS A 161 -15.02 -9.59 7.40
CA LYS A 161 -16.32 -9.45 6.74
C LYS A 161 -17.05 -10.78 6.58
N ALA A 162 -16.32 -11.87 6.56
CA ALA A 162 -16.82 -13.24 6.49
C ALA A 162 -15.90 -14.18 7.28
N LEU A 163 -16.41 -15.36 7.67
CA LEU A 163 -15.62 -16.37 8.39
C LEU A 163 -14.38 -16.78 7.60
N ALA A 164 -14.52 -16.91 6.28
CA ALA A 164 -13.43 -17.24 5.37
C ALA A 164 -12.28 -16.20 5.36
N ASP A 165 -12.52 -15.01 5.90
CA ASP A 165 -11.50 -13.96 5.99
C ASP A 165 -10.70 -14.01 7.30
N LEU A 166 -11.01 -14.94 8.20
CA LEU A 166 -10.31 -15.04 9.48
C LEU A 166 -8.87 -15.51 9.25
N PRO A 167 -7.87 -14.72 9.73
CA PRO A 167 -6.48 -15.14 9.70
C PRO A 167 -6.23 -16.42 10.50
N LYS A 168 -5.40 -17.31 9.98
CA LYS A 168 -5.04 -18.59 10.61
C LYS A 168 -4.48 -18.42 12.02
N ASP A 169 -3.65 -17.41 12.23
CA ASP A 169 -3.05 -17.07 13.52
C ASP A 169 -4.07 -16.63 14.58
N ARG A 170 -5.31 -16.28 14.15
CA ARG A 170 -6.41 -15.91 15.04
C ARG A 170 -7.42 -17.02 15.30
N PHE A 171 -7.25 -18.16 14.62
CA PHE A 171 -8.18 -19.29 14.73
C PHE A 171 -8.32 -19.78 16.18
N GLU A 172 -7.21 -20.08 16.86
CA GLU A 172 -7.20 -20.57 18.23
C GLU A 172 -7.87 -19.59 19.20
N LYS A 173 -7.68 -18.30 19.00
CA LYS A 173 -8.33 -17.26 19.81
C LYS A 173 -9.84 -17.23 19.58
N ALA A 174 -10.28 -17.40 18.34
CA ALA A 174 -11.70 -17.44 18.01
C ALA A 174 -12.35 -18.69 18.57
N LEU A 175 -11.70 -19.84 18.45
CA LEU A 175 -12.12 -21.13 18.98
C LEU A 175 -12.30 -21.04 20.50
N ALA A 176 -11.29 -20.64 21.24
CA ALA A 176 -11.32 -20.53 22.70
C ALA A 176 -12.39 -19.57 23.20
N ALA A 177 -12.65 -18.46 22.48
CA ALA A 177 -13.71 -17.53 22.85
C ALA A 177 -15.12 -18.14 22.73
N LEU A 178 -15.35 -18.98 21.71
CA LEU A 178 -16.62 -19.66 21.51
C LEU A 178 -16.80 -20.85 22.47
N GLU A 179 -15.75 -21.63 22.74
CA GLU A 179 -15.77 -22.73 23.71
C GLU A 179 -16.08 -22.22 25.13
N LYS A 180 -15.41 -21.17 25.56
CA LYS A 180 -15.69 -20.51 26.85
C LYS A 180 -17.15 -20.06 26.97
N LYS A 181 -17.74 -19.59 25.86
CA LYS A 181 -19.14 -19.19 25.84
C LYS A 181 -20.07 -20.39 25.87
N LEU A 182 -19.67 -21.53 25.30
CA LEU A 182 -20.43 -22.77 25.34
C LEU A 182 -20.45 -23.34 26.77
N GLU A 183 -19.30 -23.34 27.47
CA GLU A 183 -19.18 -23.76 28.86
C GLU A 183 -20.05 -22.90 29.80
N ALA A 184 -20.12 -21.59 29.55
CA ALA A 184 -20.94 -20.67 30.37
C ALA A 184 -22.45 -20.82 30.15
N LYS A 185 -22.89 -21.59 29.15
CA LYS A 185 -24.31 -21.91 28.87
C LYS A 185 -24.74 -23.26 29.44
N GLN A 186 -23.81 -24.08 29.90
CA GLN A 186 -24.07 -25.35 30.58
C GLN A 186 -24.21 -25.12 32.08
#